data_82b19873fe8462e78c4582cdd9bf9e49
#
_entry.id   82b19873fe8462e78c4582cdd9bf9e49
#
_cell.length_a   1.000
_cell.length_b   1.000
_cell.length_c   1.000
_cell.angle_alpha   90.00
_cell.angle_beta   90.00
_cell.angle_gamma   90.00
#
_symmetry.space_group_name_H-M   'P 1'
#
loop_
_entity.id
_entity.type
_entity.pdbx_description
1 polymer ?
#
loop_
_entity_poly.entity_id
_entity_poly.type
_entity_poly.pdbx_seq_one_letter_code
_entity_poly.pdbx_strand_id
1 'polypeptide(L)'
;MIPIQLRSMLIQSIKSNSFLLLFLAGFLTFGSCKNSNNQQDEQTQQNSLTPPPPATTGNNTDALPVFNIKNASGNVINIKDAFKGKKVLVNLWATWCPPCRAEMPSLQTLYNTTDSSKVAFVFLSMDDDFGKAIQFMKDKKYTMPLYYPAQELPALFNVEGIPTTFIFDANGKIIHQQTGMGDYTGPEIKQLLQ
;
A
#
# COMPACT_ATOMS: atom_id res chain seq x y z
N MET A 1 -50.23 -1.65 -28.40
CA MET A 1 -51.05 -2.46 -27.50
C MET A 1 -50.20 -2.77 -26.27
N ILE A 2 -50.55 -2.11 -25.16
CA ILE A 2 -50.04 -2.27 -23.79
C ILE A 2 -50.87 -3.38 -23.16
N PRO A 3 -50.36 -4.15 -22.16
CA PRO A 3 -50.54 -3.69 -20.81
C PRO A 3 -49.37 -3.98 -19.85
N ILE A 4 -49.08 -2.99 -19.12
CA ILE A 4 -48.84 -2.77 -17.69
C ILE A 4 -49.41 -3.90 -16.81
N GLN A 5 -48.58 -4.52 -16.00
CA GLN A 5 -48.96 -5.11 -14.74
C GLN A 5 -47.97 -4.73 -13.64
N LEU A 6 -48.52 -3.89 -12.83
CA LEU A 6 -48.13 -3.42 -11.52
C LEU A 6 -48.35 -4.56 -10.50
N ARG A 7 -47.42 -4.85 -9.66
CA ARG A 7 -47.59 -5.44 -8.30
C ARG A 7 -46.40 -5.01 -7.48
N SER A 8 -46.58 -3.99 -6.71
CA SER A 8 -47.13 -3.78 -5.38
C SER A 8 -46.53 -4.68 -4.28
N MET A 9 -45.81 -3.97 -3.41
CA MET A 9 -45.80 -4.04 -1.96
C MET A 9 -45.63 -5.41 -1.29
N LEU A 10 -44.55 -5.50 -0.51
CA LEU A 10 -44.73 -5.97 0.87
C LEU A 10 -43.64 -5.36 1.76
N ILE A 11 -44.09 -4.41 2.51
CA ILE A 11 -43.51 -3.88 3.72
C ILE A 11 -43.61 -4.99 4.78
N GLN A 12 -42.52 -5.39 5.37
CA GLN A 12 -42.56 -6.02 6.69
C GLN A 12 -41.55 -5.39 7.62
N SER A 13 -42.11 -4.54 8.41
CA SER A 13 -41.66 -4.06 9.71
C SER A 13 -41.67 -5.23 10.71
N ILE A 14 -40.56 -5.53 11.32
CA ILE A 14 -40.51 -6.28 12.58
C ILE A 14 -39.53 -5.60 13.50
N LYS A 15 -40.03 -4.74 14.34
CA LYS A 15 -40.14 -4.80 15.81
C LYS A 15 -38.82 -4.94 16.56
N SER A 16 -38.49 -3.80 17.12
CA SER A 16 -38.02 -3.55 18.48
C SER A 16 -38.15 -4.74 19.43
N ASN A 17 -37.06 -5.13 20.05
CA ASN A 17 -37.12 -5.74 21.37
C ASN A 17 -36.07 -5.11 22.27
N SER A 18 -36.59 -4.20 23.06
CA SER A 18 -36.06 -3.70 24.30
C SER A 18 -35.96 -4.87 25.29
N PHE A 19 -34.77 -5.17 25.77
CA PHE A 19 -34.62 -5.96 26.99
C PHE A 19 -33.73 -5.18 27.96
N LEU A 20 -34.44 -4.40 28.75
CA LEU A 20 -33.99 -3.78 29.98
C LEU A 20 -34.18 -4.81 31.10
N LEU A 21 -33.13 -5.21 31.77
CA LEU A 21 -33.23 -5.72 33.14
C LEU A 21 -31.93 -5.49 33.91
N LEU A 22 -32.11 -4.62 34.85
CA LEU A 22 -31.39 -4.40 36.09
C LEU A 22 -30.91 -5.70 36.76
N PHE A 23 -29.70 -5.73 37.26
CA PHE A 23 -29.41 -6.33 38.58
C PHE A 23 -28.37 -5.50 39.31
N LEU A 24 -28.86 -5.02 40.44
CA LEU A 24 -28.14 -4.29 41.50
C LEU A 24 -27.35 -5.26 42.39
N ALA A 25 -26.38 -4.66 43.03
CA ALA A 25 -25.84 -4.98 44.37
C ALA A 25 -24.77 -6.11 44.44
N GLY A 26 -23.57 -5.77 44.77
CA GLY A 26 -23.07 -5.59 46.11
C GLY A 26 -21.99 -6.60 46.40
N PHE A 27 -20.83 -6.16 46.73
CA PHE A 27 -20.18 -6.46 47.99
C PHE A 27 -18.76 -5.91 48.05
N LEU A 28 -18.59 -5.00 48.96
CA LEU A 28 -17.30 -4.53 49.50
C LEU A 28 -16.68 -5.67 50.31
N THR A 29 -15.39 -5.97 50.09
CA THR A 29 -14.54 -6.41 51.18
C THR A 29 -13.13 -5.89 51.02
N PHE A 30 -12.74 -5.12 51.97
CA PHE A 30 -11.38 -4.71 52.31
C PHE A 30 -10.51 -5.93 52.64
N GLY A 31 -9.30 -5.92 52.16
CA GLY A 31 -8.26 -6.86 52.59
C GLY A 31 -6.89 -6.24 52.40
N SER A 32 -6.50 -5.42 53.35
CA SER A 32 -5.13 -4.93 53.55
C SER A 32 -4.31 -6.04 54.21
N CYS A 33 -3.16 -6.40 53.64
CA CYS A 33 -2.08 -7.00 54.42
C CYS A 33 -0.72 -6.52 53.89
N LYS A 34 -0.04 -5.89 54.78
CA LYS A 34 1.33 -5.40 54.78
C LYS A 34 2.32 -6.56 55.01
N ASN A 35 3.56 -6.31 54.54
CA ASN A 35 4.85 -6.77 55.11
C ASN A 35 5.37 -8.12 54.63
N SER A 36 6.59 -8.31 54.23
CA SER A 36 7.90 -7.97 54.80
C SER A 36 9.00 -8.41 53.84
N ASN A 37 10.09 -7.71 53.93
CA ASN A 37 11.42 -8.02 53.42
C ASN A 37 11.86 -9.46 53.67
N ASN A 38 12.50 -10.07 52.63
CA ASN A 38 13.71 -10.85 52.91
C ASN A 38 14.63 -10.79 51.66
N GLN A 39 15.81 -10.22 51.95
CA GLN A 39 17.03 -10.44 51.16
C GLN A 39 17.52 -11.85 51.46
N GLN A 40 18.02 -12.51 50.46
CA GLN A 40 19.28 -13.28 50.47
C GLN A 40 19.42 -14.07 49.15
N ASP A 41 20.38 -13.65 48.42
CA ASP A 41 21.63 -14.32 48.04
C ASP A 41 21.60 -15.32 46.91
N GLU A 42 22.30 -14.86 45.86
CA GLU A 42 23.32 -15.60 45.09
C GLU A 42 22.94 -16.95 44.48
N GLN A 43 22.84 -16.96 43.14
CA GLN A 43 23.91 -17.65 42.36
C GLN A 43 23.74 -17.44 40.87
N THR A 44 24.70 -16.79 40.33
CA THR A 44 25.29 -16.84 39.02
C THR A 44 24.91 -18.09 38.21
N GLN A 45 24.10 -17.92 37.15
CA GLN A 45 24.26 -18.68 35.92
C GLN A 45 24.11 -17.72 34.75
N GLN A 46 25.28 -17.23 34.33
CA GLN A 46 25.47 -16.64 33.02
C GLN A 46 25.12 -17.71 31.96
N ASN A 47 23.87 -17.72 31.51
CA ASN A 47 23.58 -18.35 30.27
C ASN A 47 23.66 -17.23 29.21
N SER A 48 24.85 -17.15 28.64
CA SER A 48 25.18 -16.32 27.50
C SER A 48 24.34 -16.77 26.30
N LEU A 49 23.09 -16.31 26.24
CA LEU A 49 22.35 -16.27 24.99
C LEU A 49 22.73 -14.95 24.33
N THR A 50 23.86 -14.96 23.64
CA THR A 50 24.09 -13.98 22.57
C THR A 50 22.90 -14.09 21.65
N PRO A 51 22.10 -13.02 21.48
CA PRO A 51 21.11 -13.00 20.42
C PRO A 51 21.87 -13.26 19.11
N PRO A 52 21.31 -14.05 18.18
CA PRO A 52 21.90 -14.20 16.86
C PRO A 52 22.10 -12.81 16.29
N PRO A 53 23.23 -12.56 15.59
CA PRO A 53 23.46 -11.26 14.97
C PRO A 53 22.23 -10.98 14.09
N PRO A 54 21.69 -9.74 14.09
CA PRO A 54 20.63 -9.39 13.20
C PRO A 54 21.12 -9.75 11.80
N ALA A 55 20.33 -10.55 11.09
CA ALA A 55 20.58 -10.82 9.70
C ALA A 55 20.69 -9.45 9.02
N THR A 56 21.89 -9.06 8.64
CA THR A 56 22.19 -7.89 7.87
C THR A 56 21.67 -8.16 6.47
N THR A 57 20.36 -8.16 6.33
CA THR A 57 19.74 -7.90 5.03
C THR A 57 20.18 -6.48 4.74
N GLY A 58 21.17 -6.32 3.92
CA GLY A 58 21.63 -5.01 3.45
C GLY A 58 20.43 -4.32 2.83
N ASN A 59 19.74 -3.50 3.62
CA ASN A 59 18.70 -2.62 3.17
C ASN A 59 19.39 -1.55 2.33
N ASN A 60 19.66 -1.91 1.07
CA ASN A 60 20.04 -0.92 0.06
C ASN A 60 18.76 -0.14 -0.23
N THR A 61 18.50 0.89 0.60
CA THR A 61 17.33 1.76 0.50
C THR A 61 17.27 2.53 -0.81
N ASP A 62 18.36 2.50 -1.59
CA ASP A 62 18.52 3.25 -2.83
C ASP A 62 18.39 2.37 -4.09
N ALA A 63 17.89 1.14 -3.95
CA ALA A 63 17.75 0.21 -5.06
C ALA A 63 16.34 -0.32 -5.22
N LEU A 64 15.97 -0.63 -6.47
CA LEU A 64 14.70 -1.29 -6.80
C LEU A 64 14.56 -2.57 -5.98
N PRO A 65 13.56 -2.67 -5.12
CA PRO A 65 13.43 -3.79 -4.19
C PRO A 65 13.03 -5.08 -4.89
N VAL A 66 13.36 -6.22 -4.28
CA VAL A 66 12.76 -7.51 -4.62
C VAL A 66 11.36 -7.51 -4.03
N PHE A 67 10.35 -7.28 -4.88
CA PHE A 67 8.99 -7.03 -4.44
C PHE A 67 7.97 -7.58 -5.43
N ASN A 68 6.98 -8.30 -4.92
CA ASN A 68 5.93 -8.88 -5.74
C ASN A 68 4.75 -7.93 -5.88
N ILE A 69 4.34 -7.71 -7.11
CA ILE A 69 3.19 -6.89 -7.49
C ILE A 69 2.23 -7.71 -8.33
N LYS A 70 0.94 -7.41 -8.23
CA LYS A 70 -0.14 -8.05 -8.96
C LYS A 70 -0.75 -7.07 -9.96
N ASN A 71 -0.88 -7.47 -11.23
CA ASN A 71 -1.54 -6.65 -12.24
C ASN A 71 -3.08 -6.76 -12.19
N ALA A 72 -3.77 -5.97 -13.01
CA ALA A 72 -5.24 -5.96 -13.08
C ALA A 72 -5.86 -7.30 -13.51
N SER A 73 -5.11 -8.18 -14.17
CA SER A 73 -5.54 -9.54 -14.54
C SER A 73 -5.27 -10.58 -13.45
N GLY A 74 -4.70 -10.17 -12.31
CA GLY A 74 -4.38 -11.05 -11.20
C GLY A 74 -3.01 -11.74 -11.27
N ASN A 75 -2.22 -11.52 -12.33
CA ASN A 75 -0.89 -12.10 -12.47
C ASN A 75 0.09 -11.42 -11.52
N VAL A 76 0.84 -12.23 -10.78
CA VAL A 76 1.88 -11.78 -9.85
C VAL A 76 3.23 -11.84 -10.54
N ILE A 77 4.00 -10.75 -10.45
CA ILE A 77 5.36 -10.65 -10.97
C ILE A 77 6.27 -10.04 -9.89
N ASN A 78 7.55 -10.42 -9.91
CA ASN A 78 8.57 -9.73 -9.14
C ASN A 78 9.07 -8.52 -9.93
N ILE A 79 8.98 -7.31 -9.35
CA ILE A 79 9.29 -6.05 -10.05
C ILE A 79 10.75 -6.02 -10.55
N LYS A 80 11.69 -6.52 -9.75
CA LYS A 80 13.11 -6.51 -10.09
C LYS A 80 13.44 -7.46 -11.23
N ASP A 81 12.85 -8.65 -11.22
CA ASP A 81 13.11 -9.68 -12.23
C ASP A 81 12.38 -9.39 -13.54
N ALA A 82 11.12 -8.94 -13.46
CA ALA A 82 10.28 -8.65 -14.62
C ALA A 82 10.81 -7.48 -15.47
N PHE A 83 11.48 -6.52 -14.81
CA PHE A 83 11.97 -5.31 -15.48
C PHE A 83 13.49 -5.20 -15.51
N LYS A 84 14.19 -6.32 -15.33
CA LYS A 84 15.66 -6.38 -15.37
C LYS A 84 16.21 -5.74 -16.66
N GLY A 85 17.18 -4.84 -16.48
CA GLY A 85 17.83 -4.15 -17.60
C GLY A 85 17.06 -2.97 -18.18
N LYS A 86 15.87 -2.65 -17.64
CA LYS A 86 15.09 -1.47 -18.00
C LYS A 86 15.20 -0.41 -16.91
N LYS A 87 15.04 0.85 -17.28
CA LYS A 87 14.68 1.89 -16.31
C LYS A 87 13.27 1.63 -15.82
N VAL A 88 12.98 1.92 -14.56
CA VAL A 88 11.65 1.65 -13.96
C VAL A 88 11.12 2.92 -13.31
N LEU A 89 9.97 3.40 -13.77
CA LEU A 89 9.22 4.44 -13.08
C LEU A 89 8.15 3.78 -12.21
N VAL A 90 8.22 4.00 -10.89
CA VAL A 90 7.20 3.56 -9.92
C VAL A 90 6.49 4.79 -9.39
N ASN A 91 5.18 4.86 -9.57
CA ASN A 91 4.33 5.90 -9.02
C ASN A 91 3.36 5.28 -8.00
N LEU A 92 3.46 5.71 -6.74
CA LEU A 92 2.58 5.31 -5.66
C LEU A 92 1.40 6.29 -5.61
N TRP A 93 0.18 5.77 -5.75
CA TRP A 93 -1.01 6.59 -5.88
C TRP A 93 -2.26 5.90 -5.35
N ALA A 94 -3.38 6.64 -5.19
CA ALA A 94 -4.67 6.06 -4.86
C ALA A 94 -5.83 6.86 -5.48
N THR A 95 -6.97 6.23 -5.63
CA THR A 95 -8.18 6.86 -6.19
C THR A 95 -8.76 7.96 -5.29
N TRP A 96 -8.57 7.85 -3.98
CA TRP A 96 -9.01 8.83 -2.98
C TRP A 96 -8.05 10.01 -2.81
N CYS A 97 -6.89 10.01 -3.48
CA CYS A 97 -5.85 11.04 -3.39
C CYS A 97 -6.05 12.10 -4.48
N PRO A 98 -6.52 13.32 -4.17
CA PRO A 98 -6.76 14.36 -5.18
C PRO A 98 -5.50 14.78 -5.96
N PRO A 99 -4.33 15.04 -5.33
CA PRO A 99 -3.12 15.38 -6.09
C PRO A 99 -2.64 14.24 -6.98
N CYS A 100 -2.79 12.97 -6.56
CA CYS A 100 -2.47 11.82 -7.41
C CYS A 100 -3.30 11.84 -8.70
N ARG A 101 -4.61 12.07 -8.58
CA ARG A 101 -5.50 12.14 -9.75
C ARG A 101 -5.19 13.31 -10.67
N ALA A 102 -4.71 14.42 -10.12
CA ALA A 102 -4.37 15.62 -10.88
C ALA A 102 -3.12 15.41 -11.76
N GLU A 103 -2.15 14.60 -11.35
CA GLU A 103 -0.95 14.31 -12.15
C GLU A 103 -1.12 13.21 -13.21
N MET A 104 -2.17 12.37 -13.10
CA MET A 104 -2.39 11.23 -14.01
C MET A 104 -2.41 11.58 -15.51
N PRO A 105 -2.97 12.72 -15.97
CA PRO A 105 -2.92 13.09 -17.39
C PRO A 105 -1.49 13.28 -17.90
N SER A 106 -0.61 13.89 -17.10
CA SER A 106 0.80 14.08 -17.47
C SER A 106 1.56 12.76 -17.49
N LEU A 107 1.30 11.88 -16.55
CA LEU A 107 1.84 10.50 -16.51
C LEU A 107 1.36 9.67 -17.70
N GLN A 108 0.09 9.78 -18.10
CA GLN A 108 -0.42 9.10 -19.31
C GLN A 108 0.29 9.60 -20.57
N THR A 109 0.53 10.91 -20.66
CA THR A 109 1.26 11.50 -21.80
C THR A 109 2.70 10.99 -21.83
N LEU A 110 3.38 10.95 -20.68
CA LEU A 110 4.72 10.39 -20.56
C LEU A 110 4.75 8.92 -21.01
N TYR A 111 3.83 8.12 -20.48
CA TYR A 111 3.71 6.69 -20.83
C TYR A 111 3.56 6.48 -22.35
N ASN A 112 2.66 7.25 -22.98
CA ASN A 112 2.39 7.13 -24.42
C ASN A 112 3.58 7.51 -25.31
N THR A 113 4.48 8.34 -24.80
CA THR A 113 5.62 8.87 -25.57
C THR A 113 6.95 8.20 -25.24
N THR A 114 6.95 7.28 -24.28
CA THR A 114 8.16 6.59 -23.81
C THR A 114 8.31 5.22 -24.49
N ASP A 115 9.55 4.86 -24.85
CA ASP A 115 9.86 3.55 -25.43
C ASP A 115 9.75 2.44 -24.36
N SER A 116 8.70 1.64 -24.45
CA SER A 116 8.43 0.52 -23.54
C SER A 116 9.47 -0.61 -23.59
N SER A 117 10.33 -0.64 -24.60
CA SER A 117 11.43 -1.59 -24.66
C SER A 117 12.55 -1.24 -23.66
N LYS A 118 12.71 0.05 -23.34
CA LYS A 118 13.75 0.60 -22.46
C LYS A 118 13.25 0.95 -21.06
N VAL A 119 11.97 1.33 -20.95
CA VAL A 119 11.39 1.82 -19.70
C VAL A 119 10.16 1.00 -19.33
N ALA A 120 10.11 0.55 -18.09
CA ALA A 120 8.93 -0.02 -17.49
C ALA A 120 8.23 1.00 -16.59
N PHE A 121 6.91 0.98 -16.61
CA PHE A 121 6.07 1.80 -15.73
C PHE A 121 5.33 0.91 -14.75
N VAL A 122 5.25 1.34 -13.50
CA VAL A 122 4.54 0.65 -12.42
C VAL A 122 3.68 1.68 -11.70
N PHE A 123 2.39 1.73 -12.03
CA PHE A 123 1.42 2.53 -11.28
C PHE A 123 0.87 1.65 -10.16
N LEU A 124 1.47 1.80 -8.97
CA LEU A 124 1.18 0.99 -7.79
C LEU A 124 0.06 1.64 -6.99
N SER A 125 -1.12 1.03 -7.00
CA SER A 125 -2.27 1.50 -6.23
C SER A 125 -2.10 1.21 -4.75
N MET A 126 -2.37 2.21 -3.94
CA MET A 126 -2.41 2.17 -2.49
C MET A 126 -3.86 2.17 -1.96
N ASP A 127 -4.84 1.88 -2.83
CA ASP A 127 -6.23 1.70 -2.42
C ASP A 127 -6.38 0.42 -1.57
N ASP A 128 -7.27 0.43 -0.58
CA ASP A 128 -7.60 -0.78 0.18
C ASP A 128 -8.31 -1.83 -0.69
N ASP A 129 -9.01 -1.38 -1.72
CA ASP A 129 -9.70 -2.20 -2.72
C ASP A 129 -9.15 -1.92 -4.11
N PHE A 130 -8.41 -2.87 -4.66
CA PHE A 130 -7.82 -2.75 -6.00
C PHE A 130 -8.88 -2.60 -7.12
N GLY A 131 -10.09 -3.09 -6.90
CA GLY A 131 -11.20 -2.92 -7.83
C GLY A 131 -11.53 -1.46 -8.10
N LYS A 132 -11.38 -0.58 -7.10
CA LYS A 132 -11.57 0.88 -7.25
C LYS A 132 -10.55 1.48 -8.21
N ALA A 133 -9.28 1.10 -8.08
CA ALA A 133 -8.23 1.56 -8.99
C ALA A 133 -8.47 1.08 -10.42
N ILE A 134 -8.84 -0.19 -10.62
CA ILE A 134 -9.18 -0.75 -11.94
C ILE A 134 -10.34 0.02 -12.57
N GLN A 135 -11.41 0.26 -11.80
CA GLN A 135 -12.58 1.01 -12.30
C GLN A 135 -12.22 2.45 -12.65
N PHE A 136 -11.44 3.13 -11.79
CA PHE A 136 -10.96 4.48 -12.07
C PHE A 136 -10.17 4.59 -13.37
N MET A 137 -9.19 3.68 -13.58
CA MET A 137 -8.40 3.65 -14.80
C MET A 137 -9.28 3.47 -16.05
N LYS A 138 -10.26 2.58 -15.95
CA LYS A 138 -11.23 2.33 -17.03
C LYS A 138 -12.09 3.56 -17.33
N ASP A 139 -12.67 4.19 -16.31
CA ASP A 139 -13.55 5.36 -16.45
C ASP A 139 -12.82 6.56 -17.06
N LYS A 140 -11.56 6.73 -16.69
CA LYS A 140 -10.67 7.77 -17.21
C LYS A 140 -10.01 7.40 -18.54
N LYS A 141 -10.20 6.17 -19.03
CA LYS A 141 -9.58 5.62 -20.25
C LYS A 141 -8.05 5.68 -20.20
N TYR A 142 -7.46 5.51 -19.02
CA TYR A 142 -6.02 5.39 -18.87
C TYR A 142 -5.55 4.00 -19.31
N THR A 143 -4.42 3.96 -20.01
CA THR A 143 -3.81 2.72 -20.56
C THR A 143 -2.51 2.34 -19.84
N MET A 144 -2.13 3.13 -18.86
CA MET A 144 -0.95 2.89 -18.03
C MET A 144 -1.07 1.55 -17.27
N PRO A 145 0.03 0.78 -17.13
CA PRO A 145 0.00 -0.51 -16.44
C PRO A 145 -0.23 -0.34 -14.95
N LEU A 146 -1.36 -0.88 -14.48
CA LEU A 146 -1.82 -0.78 -13.10
C LEU A 146 -1.40 -2.02 -12.30
N TYR A 147 -0.87 -1.79 -11.10
CA TYR A 147 -0.45 -2.83 -10.17
C TYR A 147 -0.96 -2.58 -8.75
N TYR A 148 -0.93 -3.64 -7.97
CA TYR A 148 -1.26 -3.66 -6.56
C TYR A 148 -0.19 -4.45 -5.79
N PRO A 149 0.15 -4.09 -4.54
CA PRO A 149 1.04 -4.88 -3.72
C PRO A 149 0.53 -6.32 -3.57
N ALA A 150 1.37 -7.31 -3.89
CA ALA A 150 1.05 -8.74 -3.68
C ALA A 150 1.62 -9.27 -2.35
N GLN A 151 2.29 -8.42 -1.59
CA GLN A 151 2.87 -8.67 -0.28
C GLN A 151 3.01 -7.35 0.47
N GLU A 152 3.51 -7.39 1.70
CA GLU A 152 3.83 -6.19 2.48
C GLU A 152 4.81 -5.27 1.72
N LEU A 153 4.57 -3.94 1.80
CA LEU A 153 5.40 -2.96 1.12
C LEU A 153 6.83 -2.99 1.65
N PRO A 154 7.83 -2.96 0.77
CA PRO A 154 9.22 -2.78 1.20
C PRO A 154 9.40 -1.39 1.83
N ALA A 155 10.38 -1.25 2.72
CA ALA A 155 10.65 0.00 3.43
C ALA A 155 10.77 1.21 2.49
N LEU A 156 11.36 1.04 1.30
CA LEU A 156 11.48 2.11 0.29
C LEU A 156 10.13 2.64 -0.18
N PHE A 157 9.10 1.80 -0.27
CA PHE A 157 7.76 2.19 -0.73
C PHE A 157 6.80 2.51 0.43
N ASN A 158 7.25 2.38 1.67
CA ASN A 158 6.51 2.84 2.84
C ASN A 158 6.78 4.33 3.06
N VAL A 159 6.18 5.16 2.19
CA VAL A 159 6.40 6.61 2.12
C VAL A 159 5.47 7.37 3.06
N GLU A 160 5.86 8.57 3.48
CA GLU A 160 5.06 9.44 4.35
C GLU A 160 3.81 10.00 3.66
N GLY A 161 3.79 10.01 2.33
CA GLY A 161 2.67 10.57 1.57
C GLY A 161 2.65 10.17 0.10
N ILE A 162 1.48 10.25 -0.51
CA ILE A 162 1.26 10.04 -1.94
C ILE A 162 0.67 11.31 -2.58
N PRO A 163 0.93 11.54 -3.89
CA PRO A 163 1.75 10.68 -4.76
C PRO A 163 3.23 10.70 -4.41
N THR A 164 3.90 9.59 -4.62
CA THR A 164 5.38 9.55 -4.61
C THR A 164 5.85 8.76 -5.83
N THR A 165 6.77 9.37 -6.59
CA THR A 165 7.33 8.78 -7.80
C THR A 165 8.81 8.50 -7.61
N PHE A 166 9.23 7.29 -7.96
CA PHE A 166 10.62 6.87 -8.04
C PHE A 166 10.96 6.55 -9.49
N ILE A 167 12.18 6.91 -9.91
CA ILE A 167 12.76 6.45 -11.17
C ILE A 167 14.06 5.72 -10.83
N PHE A 168 14.16 4.51 -11.33
CA PHE A 168 15.34 3.66 -11.22
C PHE A 168 16.04 3.55 -12.57
N ASP A 169 17.35 3.51 -12.57
CA ASP A 169 18.14 3.18 -13.76
C ASP A 169 18.06 1.69 -14.11
N ALA A 170 18.69 1.28 -15.20
CA ALA A 170 18.69 -0.11 -15.68
C ALA A 170 19.40 -1.10 -14.72
N ASN A 171 20.19 -0.58 -13.76
CA ASN A 171 20.83 -1.37 -12.71
C ASN A 171 19.96 -1.44 -11.44
N GLY A 172 18.82 -0.74 -11.45
CA GLY A 172 17.90 -0.65 -10.31
C GLY A 172 18.28 0.39 -9.27
N LYS A 173 19.23 1.30 -9.53
CA LYS A 173 19.58 2.39 -8.63
C LYS A 173 18.58 3.54 -8.78
N ILE A 174 18.15 4.16 -7.67
CA ILE A 174 17.33 5.37 -7.71
C ILE A 174 18.11 6.51 -8.37
N ILE A 175 17.52 7.13 -9.39
CA ILE A 175 18.04 8.32 -10.08
C ILE A 175 17.11 9.52 -9.92
N HIS A 176 15.87 9.31 -9.44
CA HIS A 176 14.92 10.37 -9.12
C HIS A 176 13.92 9.89 -8.10
N GLN A 177 13.55 10.77 -7.17
CA GLN A 177 12.45 10.58 -6.22
C GLN A 177 11.75 11.92 -6.03
N GLN A 178 10.43 11.90 -6.12
CA GLN A 178 9.59 13.07 -5.87
C GLN A 178 8.38 12.68 -5.03
N THR A 179 8.18 13.37 -3.92
CA THR A 179 6.96 13.30 -3.10
C THR A 179 6.08 14.51 -3.38
N GLY A 180 4.78 14.29 -3.49
CA GLY A 180 3.81 15.29 -3.95
C GLY A 180 3.64 15.31 -5.47
N MET A 181 2.63 16.05 -5.92
CA MET A 181 2.22 16.13 -7.31
C MET A 181 3.35 16.63 -8.21
N GLY A 182 3.58 15.93 -9.34
CA GLY A 182 4.54 16.27 -10.39
C GLY A 182 3.90 16.63 -11.73
N ASP A 183 4.62 17.35 -12.55
CA ASP A 183 4.35 17.49 -13.99
C ASP A 183 5.37 16.65 -14.77
N TYR A 184 4.89 15.59 -15.39
CA TYR A 184 5.71 14.60 -16.11
C TYR A 184 5.84 14.91 -17.61
N THR A 185 5.35 16.06 -18.07
CA THR A 185 5.49 16.50 -19.48
C THR A 185 6.81 17.22 -19.74
N GLY A 186 7.49 17.65 -18.68
CA GLY A 186 8.73 18.40 -18.74
C GLY A 186 9.91 17.65 -19.39
N PRO A 187 10.92 18.37 -19.91
CA PRO A 187 12.10 17.78 -20.52
C PRO A 187 12.98 17.00 -19.55
N GLU A 188 13.01 17.40 -18.28
CA GLU A 188 13.84 16.78 -17.24
C GLU A 188 13.50 15.31 -17.04
N ILE A 189 12.23 15.00 -16.84
CA ILE A 189 11.77 13.61 -16.65
C ILE A 189 11.98 12.78 -17.91
N LYS A 190 11.74 13.36 -19.09
CA LYS A 190 11.99 12.68 -20.36
C LYS A 190 13.45 12.33 -20.55
N GLN A 191 14.34 13.23 -20.15
CA GLN A 191 15.80 13.01 -20.22
C GLN A 191 16.26 11.89 -19.27
N LEU A 192 15.66 11.79 -18.07
CA LEU A 192 15.95 10.69 -17.14
C LEU A 192 15.53 9.32 -17.70
N LEU A 193 14.54 9.28 -18.59
CA LEU A 193 14.01 8.05 -19.17
C LEU A 193 14.62 7.66 -20.53
N GLN A 194 15.44 8.52 -21.14
CA GLN A 194 16.21 8.22 -22.38
C GLN A 194 17.47 7.34 -22.12
#